data_2186796b43bd9d9eeffafcf6d568fc73
#
_entry.id   2186796b43bd9d9eeffafcf6d568fc73
#
_cell.length_a   1.000
_cell.length_b   1.000
_cell.length_c   1.000
_cell.angle_alpha   90.00
_cell.angle_beta   90.00
_cell.angle_gamma   90.00
#
_symmetry.space_group_name_H-M   'P 1'
#
loop_
_entity.id
_entity.type
_entity.pdbx_description
1 polymer ?
#
loop_
_entity_poly.entity_id
_entity_poly.type
_entity_poly.pdbx_seq_one_letter_code
_entity_poly.pdbx_strand_id
1 'polypeptide(L)'
;MSEPQRPLAVTLQVVSIVLFTFIGYLNIGIPLAVLPGYVHSDLGFGAVIAGLVISVQYLATLLSRPYAGKIIDNQGSKRAVMIGLAGCGLSGVFMLISAWTPSMPMLSLISLLIGRLVLGSAESLVGSGSIGWGIGRVGAANTAKVISWNGIASYGALAVGAPFGVWLVGQLGLWSMGVSIILLAILGLALAWPKTAAPIVAGERLPFMHVLGKVFPHGCGLALGSIGFGTIATFITLYYATQHWDNAVLCLSLFGASFIGARLLFGNLINRLGGFRVAIACLSVETLGLLLLWLAPDAHWALAGAALSGFGFSLVFPALGVEAVNLVPASSRGAAVGAYSLFIDLSLGITGPLAGAIAAGFGFASIFLFAALAALSGLALSVYLYKHTAKYRED
;
A
#
# COMPACT_ATOMS: atom_id res chain seq x y z
N MET A 1 -26.41 -20.77 -19.18
CA MET A 1 -26.55 -19.33 -18.83
C MET A 1 -26.79 -19.28 -17.33
N SER A 2 -25.80 -18.87 -16.54
CA SER A 2 -25.94 -18.72 -15.08
C SER A 2 -26.81 -17.50 -14.79
N GLU A 3 -27.81 -17.67 -13.91
CA GLU A 3 -28.64 -16.55 -13.44
C GLU A 3 -27.79 -15.35 -12.99
N PRO A 4 -28.21 -14.11 -13.28
CA PRO A 4 -27.50 -12.93 -12.82
C PRO A 4 -27.48 -12.93 -11.29
N GLN A 5 -26.31 -13.12 -10.71
CA GLN A 5 -26.13 -13.09 -9.25
C GLN A 5 -26.62 -11.75 -8.70
N ARG A 6 -27.41 -11.78 -7.63
CA ARG A 6 -27.90 -10.56 -6.97
C ARG A 6 -26.72 -9.67 -6.57
N PRO A 7 -26.73 -8.35 -6.82
CA PRO A 7 -25.61 -7.44 -6.56
C PRO A 7 -25.03 -7.51 -5.14
N LEU A 8 -25.90 -7.80 -4.14
CA LEU A 8 -25.51 -7.98 -2.74
C LEU A 8 -24.71 -9.28 -2.52
N ALA A 9 -25.10 -10.38 -3.17
CA ALA A 9 -24.39 -11.65 -3.04
C ALA A 9 -22.96 -11.55 -3.60
N VAL A 10 -22.79 -10.87 -4.75
CA VAL A 10 -21.47 -10.57 -5.32
C VAL A 10 -20.62 -9.75 -4.35
N THR A 11 -21.22 -8.71 -3.74
CA THR A 11 -20.49 -7.87 -2.77
C THR A 11 -20.02 -8.67 -1.56
N LEU A 12 -20.90 -9.47 -0.96
CA LEU A 12 -20.55 -10.30 0.20
C LEU A 12 -19.47 -11.32 -0.15
N GLN A 13 -19.51 -11.90 -1.36
CA GLN A 13 -18.48 -12.82 -1.81
C GLN A 13 -17.14 -12.12 -2.00
N VAL A 14 -17.11 -10.92 -2.60
CA VAL A 14 -15.91 -10.09 -2.72
C VAL A 14 -15.35 -9.75 -1.33
N VAL A 15 -16.17 -9.21 -0.43
CA VAL A 15 -15.76 -8.82 0.93
C VAL A 15 -15.17 -10.02 1.67
N SER A 16 -15.78 -11.21 1.53
CA SER A 16 -15.30 -12.43 2.19
C SER A 16 -13.93 -12.90 1.71
N ILE A 17 -13.47 -12.47 0.53
CA ILE A 17 -12.15 -12.80 -0.03
C ILE A 17 -11.15 -11.69 0.24
N VAL A 18 -11.54 -10.42 0.08
CA VAL A 18 -10.63 -9.30 0.40
C VAL A 18 -10.38 -9.15 1.90
N LEU A 19 -11.11 -9.87 2.75
CA LEU A 19 -10.79 -10.06 4.17
C LEU A 19 -9.37 -10.60 4.37
N PHE A 20 -8.87 -11.45 3.47
CA PHE A 20 -7.48 -11.94 3.54
C PHE A 20 -6.48 -10.83 3.24
N THR A 21 -6.79 -9.90 2.34
CA THR A 21 -6.02 -8.68 2.16
C THR A 21 -6.03 -7.85 3.43
N PHE A 22 -7.19 -7.63 4.05
CA PHE A 22 -7.30 -6.89 5.31
C PHE A 22 -6.43 -7.52 6.40
N ILE A 23 -6.48 -8.83 6.60
CA ILE A 23 -5.64 -9.56 7.57
C ILE A 23 -4.15 -9.40 7.22
N GLY A 24 -3.76 -9.58 5.95
CA GLY A 24 -2.38 -9.41 5.50
C GLY A 24 -1.85 -8.00 5.76
N TYR A 25 -2.65 -6.98 5.45
CA TYR A 25 -2.27 -5.58 5.67
C TYR A 25 -2.35 -5.13 7.13
N LEU A 26 -3.13 -5.79 8.00
CA LEU A 26 -3.02 -5.60 9.45
C LEU A 26 -1.63 -5.97 9.97
N ASN A 27 -1.03 -7.04 9.43
CA ASN A 27 0.35 -7.44 9.79
C ASN A 27 1.39 -6.39 9.37
N ILE A 28 1.08 -5.53 8.39
CA ILE A 28 1.89 -4.38 8.00
C ILE A 28 1.55 -3.18 8.90
N GLY A 29 0.26 -2.91 9.13
CA GLY A 29 -0.23 -1.74 9.85
C GLY A 29 0.15 -1.74 11.32
N ILE A 30 0.07 -2.89 12.00
CA ILE A 30 0.37 -3.00 13.45
C ILE A 30 1.78 -2.48 13.80
N PRO A 31 2.87 -2.89 13.12
CA PRO A 31 4.20 -2.38 13.43
C PRO A 31 4.51 -1.01 12.80
N LEU A 32 3.69 -0.53 11.87
CA LEU A 32 4.02 0.62 11.01
C LEU A 32 4.33 1.89 11.80
N ALA A 33 3.54 2.21 12.82
CA ALA A 33 3.72 3.41 13.63
C ALA A 33 4.75 3.24 14.77
N VAL A 34 5.09 2.01 15.14
CA VAL A 34 5.99 1.70 16.25
C VAL A 34 7.43 1.50 15.80
N LEU A 35 7.64 0.77 14.70
CA LEU A 35 8.99 0.36 14.28
C LEU A 35 9.97 1.50 14.02
N PRO A 36 9.59 2.62 13.38
CA PRO A 36 10.54 3.71 13.16
C PRO A 36 11.09 4.27 14.47
N GLY A 37 10.23 4.45 15.48
CA GLY A 37 10.61 4.88 16.81
C GLY A 37 11.51 3.87 17.53
N TYR A 38 11.17 2.60 17.49
CA TYR A 38 11.96 1.52 18.07
C TYR A 38 13.38 1.46 17.45
N VAL A 39 13.49 1.51 16.13
CA VAL A 39 14.79 1.45 15.45
C VAL A 39 15.61 2.72 15.71
N HIS A 40 14.96 3.89 15.70
CA HIS A 40 15.67 5.16 15.87
C HIS A 40 16.03 5.46 17.31
N SER A 41 15.08 5.33 18.23
CA SER A 41 15.23 5.77 19.62
C SER A 41 15.72 4.66 20.54
N ASP A 42 15.16 3.44 20.43
CA ASP A 42 15.48 2.36 21.37
C ASP A 42 16.72 1.58 20.95
N LEU A 43 16.90 1.30 19.65
CA LEU A 43 18.09 0.64 19.12
C LEU A 43 19.23 1.61 18.78
N GLY A 44 18.98 2.93 18.73
CA GLY A 44 19.99 3.97 18.51
C GLY A 44 20.47 4.11 17.07
N PHE A 45 19.75 3.57 16.07
CA PHE A 45 20.07 3.73 14.65
C PHE A 45 19.55 5.06 14.10
N GLY A 46 20.22 5.57 13.03
CA GLY A 46 19.79 6.81 12.38
C GLY A 46 18.47 6.69 11.60
N ALA A 47 17.88 7.83 11.25
CA ALA A 47 16.60 7.93 10.52
C ALA A 47 16.62 7.17 9.17
N VAL A 48 17.76 7.10 8.48
CA VAL A 48 17.95 6.31 7.26
C VAL A 48 17.66 4.82 7.50
N ILE A 49 18.20 4.26 8.58
CA ILE A 49 18.01 2.85 8.95
C ILE A 49 16.55 2.61 9.37
N ALA A 50 15.95 3.54 10.12
CA ALA A 50 14.54 3.48 10.49
C ALA A 50 13.65 3.46 9.23
N GLY A 51 13.94 4.31 8.24
CA GLY A 51 13.27 4.29 6.95
C GLY A 51 13.51 3.02 6.16
N LEU A 52 14.74 2.49 6.17
CA LEU A 52 15.10 1.25 5.49
C LEU A 52 14.30 0.05 6.02
N VAL A 53 14.09 -0.06 7.33
CA VAL A 53 13.30 -1.15 7.94
C VAL A 53 11.87 -1.18 7.40
N ILE A 54 11.27 -0.02 7.12
CA ILE A 54 9.95 0.04 6.49
C ILE A 54 10.04 -0.27 4.99
N SER A 55 10.99 0.35 4.28
CA SER A 55 11.10 0.29 2.82
C SER A 55 11.53 -1.07 2.28
N VAL A 56 12.34 -1.82 3.00
CA VAL A 56 12.83 -3.14 2.56
C VAL A 56 11.69 -4.11 2.29
N GLN A 57 10.57 -3.99 3.00
CA GLN A 57 9.37 -4.77 2.74
C GLN A 57 8.84 -4.51 1.33
N TYR A 58 8.68 -3.24 0.94
CA TYR A 58 8.14 -2.88 -0.38
C TYR A 58 9.08 -3.30 -1.52
N LEU A 59 10.39 -3.23 -1.30
CA LEU A 59 11.36 -3.79 -2.24
C LEU A 59 11.22 -5.32 -2.37
N ALA A 60 10.99 -6.01 -1.26
CA ALA A 60 10.73 -7.44 -1.29
C ALA A 60 9.40 -7.76 -2.00
N THR A 61 8.35 -6.96 -1.79
CA THR A 61 7.07 -7.06 -2.49
C THR A 61 7.29 -6.92 -4.00
N LEU A 62 8.01 -5.89 -4.43
CA LEU A 62 8.36 -5.63 -5.82
C LEU A 62 9.06 -6.84 -6.46
N LEU A 63 10.13 -7.32 -5.83
CA LEU A 63 10.96 -8.41 -6.36
C LEU A 63 10.23 -9.76 -6.36
N SER A 64 9.30 -9.97 -5.45
CA SER A 64 8.53 -11.23 -5.34
C SER A 64 7.30 -11.28 -6.24
N ARG A 65 6.82 -10.16 -6.83
CA ARG A 65 5.63 -10.14 -7.70
C ARG A 65 5.67 -11.13 -8.87
N PRO A 66 6.79 -11.32 -9.61
CA PRO A 66 6.86 -12.31 -10.68
C PRO A 66 6.67 -13.75 -10.16
N TYR A 67 7.19 -14.04 -8.96
CA TYR A 67 7.04 -15.35 -8.32
C TYR A 67 5.61 -15.56 -7.82
N ALA A 68 5.00 -14.53 -7.22
CA ALA A 68 3.60 -14.56 -6.82
C ALA A 68 2.68 -14.83 -8.02
N GLY A 69 2.92 -14.17 -9.15
CA GLY A 69 2.21 -14.42 -10.40
C GLY A 69 2.32 -15.87 -10.86
N LYS A 70 3.53 -16.45 -10.87
CA LYS A 70 3.75 -17.86 -11.23
C LYS A 70 3.01 -18.83 -10.30
N ILE A 71 2.99 -18.57 -8.99
CA ILE A 71 2.27 -19.40 -8.02
C ILE A 71 0.76 -19.31 -8.26
N ILE A 72 0.23 -18.10 -8.49
CA ILE A 72 -1.19 -17.88 -8.80
C ILE A 72 -1.59 -18.61 -10.08
N ASP A 73 -0.79 -18.51 -11.13
CA ASP A 73 -1.07 -19.10 -12.44
C ASP A 73 -0.99 -20.63 -12.42
N ASN A 74 -0.03 -21.20 -11.69
CA ASN A 74 0.25 -22.65 -11.72
C ASN A 74 -0.45 -23.41 -10.58
N GLN A 75 -0.65 -22.78 -9.41
CA GLN A 75 -1.13 -23.43 -8.21
C GLN A 75 -2.47 -22.86 -7.72
N GLY A 76 -2.92 -21.77 -8.33
CA GLY A 76 -4.17 -21.09 -8.03
C GLY A 76 -4.06 -20.02 -6.93
N SER A 77 -4.97 -19.05 -7.02
CA SER A 77 -4.98 -17.85 -6.16
C SER A 77 -5.18 -18.18 -4.68
N LYS A 78 -6.02 -19.18 -4.33
CA LYS A 78 -6.22 -19.63 -2.93
C LYS A 78 -4.91 -20.08 -2.30
N ARG A 79 -4.12 -20.91 -3.01
CA ARG A 79 -2.85 -21.42 -2.50
C ARG A 79 -1.83 -20.31 -2.30
N ALA A 80 -1.79 -19.33 -3.23
CA ALA A 80 -0.95 -18.15 -3.08
C ALA A 80 -1.29 -17.36 -1.80
N VAL A 81 -2.58 -17.10 -1.53
CA VAL A 81 -3.04 -16.44 -0.31
C VAL A 81 -2.63 -17.21 0.95
N MET A 82 -2.79 -18.54 0.96
CA MET A 82 -2.42 -19.36 2.11
C MET A 82 -0.90 -19.35 2.37
N ILE A 83 -0.07 -19.45 1.34
CA ILE A 83 1.39 -19.34 1.45
C ILE A 83 1.77 -17.93 1.98
N GLY A 84 1.13 -16.89 1.46
CA GLY A 84 1.35 -15.52 1.91
C GLY A 84 0.96 -15.33 3.38
N LEU A 85 -0.18 -15.83 3.83
CA LEU A 85 -0.59 -15.77 5.24
C LEU A 85 0.38 -16.53 6.16
N ALA A 86 0.88 -17.70 5.74
CA ALA A 86 1.92 -18.42 6.46
C ALA A 86 3.22 -17.59 6.55
N GLY A 87 3.61 -16.91 5.46
CA GLY A 87 4.73 -15.97 5.43
C GLY A 87 4.53 -14.79 6.40
N CYS A 88 3.31 -14.23 6.50
CA CYS A 88 2.99 -13.23 7.52
C CYS A 88 3.26 -13.76 8.93
N GLY A 89 2.82 -14.98 9.23
CA GLY A 89 3.09 -15.61 10.53
C GLY A 89 4.59 -15.77 10.81
N LEU A 90 5.36 -16.20 9.80
CA LEU A 90 6.81 -16.32 9.91
C LEU A 90 7.48 -14.95 10.16
N SER A 91 6.99 -13.87 9.55
CA SER A 91 7.49 -12.51 9.83
C SER A 91 7.25 -12.11 11.30
N GLY A 92 6.15 -12.56 11.90
CA GLY A 92 5.85 -12.37 13.32
C GLY A 92 6.85 -13.05 14.24
N VAL A 93 7.40 -14.21 13.86
CA VAL A 93 8.48 -14.88 14.60
C VAL A 93 9.74 -14.02 14.63
N PHE A 94 10.15 -13.45 13.50
CA PHE A 94 11.30 -12.54 13.44
C PHE A 94 11.06 -11.25 14.24
N MET A 95 9.82 -10.76 14.29
CA MET A 95 9.44 -9.64 15.15
C MET A 95 9.62 -10.01 16.64
N LEU A 96 9.24 -11.22 17.06
CA LEU A 96 9.45 -11.70 18.43
C LEU A 96 10.93 -11.79 18.77
N ILE A 97 11.76 -12.35 17.88
CA ILE A 97 13.22 -12.42 18.08
C ILE A 97 13.79 -11.02 18.30
N SER A 98 13.40 -10.04 17.47
CA SER A 98 13.83 -8.66 17.64
C SER A 98 13.40 -8.07 18.99
N ALA A 99 12.13 -8.30 19.39
CA ALA A 99 11.60 -7.80 20.65
C ALA A 99 12.27 -8.40 21.90
N TRP A 100 12.82 -9.61 21.79
CA TRP A 100 13.51 -10.29 22.87
C TRP A 100 15.02 -10.03 22.90
N THR A 101 15.57 -9.35 21.90
CA THR A 101 17.00 -9.04 21.80
C THR A 101 17.31 -7.53 21.77
N PRO A 102 16.66 -6.68 22.58
CA PRO A 102 16.89 -5.23 22.55
C PRO A 102 18.30 -4.87 23.03
N SER A 103 18.91 -5.69 23.90
CA SER A 103 20.29 -5.54 24.37
C SER A 103 21.36 -5.83 23.30
N MET A 104 20.96 -6.40 22.16
CA MET A 104 21.81 -6.72 21.01
C MET A 104 21.28 -5.97 19.76
N PRO A 105 21.49 -4.64 19.63
CA PRO A 105 20.82 -3.81 18.61
C PRO A 105 21.02 -4.33 17.18
N MET A 106 22.21 -4.85 16.86
CA MET A 106 22.49 -5.39 15.53
C MET A 106 21.70 -6.67 15.24
N LEU A 107 21.58 -7.58 16.20
CA LEU A 107 20.80 -8.82 16.05
C LEU A 107 19.31 -8.50 15.93
N SER A 108 18.81 -7.57 16.74
CA SER A 108 17.44 -7.08 16.65
C SER A 108 17.15 -6.49 15.28
N LEU A 109 18.00 -5.61 14.77
CA LEU A 109 17.87 -5.00 13.45
C LEU A 109 17.88 -6.04 12.32
N ILE A 110 18.85 -6.98 12.33
CA ILE A 110 18.93 -8.04 11.32
C ILE A 110 17.65 -8.89 11.32
N SER A 111 17.16 -9.26 12.51
CA SER A 111 15.90 -9.99 12.64
C SER A 111 14.72 -9.22 12.05
N LEU A 112 14.61 -7.92 12.35
CA LEU A 112 13.58 -7.06 11.74
C LEU A 112 13.69 -7.05 10.21
N LEU A 113 14.88 -6.84 9.66
CA LEU A 113 15.08 -6.77 8.21
C LEU A 113 14.69 -8.09 7.53
N ILE A 114 15.08 -9.25 8.10
CA ILE A 114 14.65 -10.56 7.58
C ILE A 114 13.13 -10.69 7.66
N GLY A 115 12.53 -10.34 8.80
CA GLY A 115 11.09 -10.36 8.98
C GLY A 115 10.34 -9.47 7.96
N ARG A 116 10.89 -8.30 7.65
CA ARG A 116 10.32 -7.37 6.65
C ARG A 116 10.46 -7.91 5.21
N LEU A 117 11.58 -8.57 4.87
CA LEU A 117 11.74 -9.25 3.58
C LEU A 117 10.72 -10.37 3.40
N VAL A 118 10.52 -11.19 4.44
CA VAL A 118 9.51 -12.26 4.45
C VAL A 118 8.11 -11.67 4.31
N LEU A 119 7.81 -10.61 5.07
CA LEU A 119 6.50 -9.94 5.04
C LEU A 119 6.19 -9.33 3.66
N GLY A 120 7.18 -8.69 3.00
CA GLY A 120 6.99 -8.14 1.66
C GLY A 120 6.69 -9.23 0.62
N SER A 121 7.40 -10.35 0.69
CA SER A 121 7.11 -11.50 -0.19
C SER A 121 5.72 -12.08 0.09
N ALA A 122 5.32 -12.15 1.35
CA ALA A 122 4.00 -12.58 1.79
C ALA A 122 2.89 -11.62 1.31
N GLU A 123 3.11 -10.30 1.42
CA GLU A 123 2.20 -9.25 0.93
C GLU A 123 1.91 -9.40 -0.56
N SER A 124 2.95 -9.62 -1.37
CA SER A 124 2.80 -9.85 -2.81
C SER A 124 1.86 -11.03 -3.12
N LEU A 125 1.98 -12.13 -2.36
CA LEU A 125 1.15 -13.33 -2.50
C LEU A 125 -0.28 -13.09 -2.02
N VAL A 126 -0.47 -12.46 -0.86
CA VAL A 126 -1.80 -12.19 -0.29
C VAL A 126 -2.55 -11.18 -1.16
N GLY A 127 -1.93 -10.06 -1.51
CA GLY A 127 -2.57 -8.97 -2.26
C GLY A 127 -2.98 -9.41 -3.67
N SER A 128 -2.01 -9.92 -4.45
CA SER A 128 -2.27 -10.40 -5.81
C SER A 128 -3.17 -11.64 -5.82
N GLY A 129 -2.95 -12.55 -4.87
CA GLY A 129 -3.76 -13.77 -4.72
C GLY A 129 -5.22 -13.46 -4.37
N SER A 130 -5.50 -12.54 -3.45
CA SER A 130 -6.86 -12.15 -3.07
C SER A 130 -7.62 -11.51 -4.23
N ILE A 131 -6.96 -10.64 -5.00
CA ILE A 131 -7.55 -10.03 -6.22
C ILE A 131 -7.89 -11.14 -7.23
N GLY A 132 -6.92 -12.00 -7.56
CA GLY A 132 -7.12 -13.10 -8.50
C GLY A 132 -8.21 -14.08 -8.02
N TRP A 133 -8.24 -14.39 -6.73
CA TRP A 133 -9.26 -15.24 -6.13
C TRP A 133 -10.65 -14.60 -6.22
N GLY A 134 -10.76 -13.32 -5.86
CA GLY A 134 -12.00 -12.55 -5.96
C GLY A 134 -12.53 -12.54 -7.40
N ILE A 135 -11.71 -12.16 -8.38
CA ILE A 135 -12.10 -12.11 -9.80
C ILE A 135 -12.54 -13.50 -10.29
N GLY A 136 -11.78 -14.54 -9.96
CA GLY A 136 -12.11 -15.92 -10.37
C GLY A 136 -13.40 -16.45 -9.76
N ARG A 137 -13.85 -15.90 -8.62
CA ARG A 137 -15.09 -16.29 -7.95
C ARG A 137 -16.32 -15.53 -8.43
N VAL A 138 -16.17 -14.22 -8.72
CA VAL A 138 -17.30 -13.35 -9.09
C VAL A 138 -17.36 -13.02 -10.58
N GLY A 139 -16.37 -13.45 -11.34
CA GLY A 139 -16.25 -13.23 -12.77
C GLY A 139 -15.60 -11.88 -13.16
N ALA A 140 -15.03 -11.85 -14.37
CA ALA A 140 -14.26 -10.72 -14.91
C ALA A 140 -15.07 -9.42 -14.99
N ALA A 141 -16.37 -9.48 -15.18
CA ALA A 141 -17.26 -8.29 -15.18
C ALA A 141 -17.22 -7.50 -13.85
N ASN A 142 -16.84 -8.14 -12.74
CA ASN A 142 -16.76 -7.54 -11.41
C ASN A 142 -15.33 -7.12 -11.00
N THR A 143 -14.36 -7.15 -11.93
CA THR A 143 -12.94 -6.85 -11.64
C THR A 143 -12.76 -5.50 -10.95
N ALA A 144 -13.39 -4.43 -11.45
CA ALA A 144 -13.31 -3.10 -10.85
C ALA A 144 -13.81 -3.09 -9.39
N LYS A 145 -14.88 -3.84 -9.10
CA LYS A 145 -15.43 -3.98 -7.75
C LYS A 145 -14.46 -4.69 -6.82
N VAL A 146 -13.83 -5.80 -7.27
CA VAL A 146 -12.83 -6.54 -6.50
C VAL A 146 -11.64 -5.64 -6.17
N ILE A 147 -11.10 -4.93 -7.14
CA ILE A 147 -9.95 -4.02 -6.95
C ILE A 147 -10.32 -2.88 -5.99
N SER A 148 -11.51 -2.30 -6.09
CA SER A 148 -11.96 -1.24 -5.19
C SER A 148 -12.07 -1.72 -3.75
N TRP A 149 -12.73 -2.84 -3.50
CA TRP A 149 -12.84 -3.42 -2.17
C TRP A 149 -11.50 -3.87 -1.61
N ASN A 150 -10.60 -4.38 -2.45
CA ASN A 150 -9.24 -4.73 -2.05
C ASN A 150 -8.46 -3.49 -1.55
N GLY A 151 -8.58 -2.35 -2.24
CA GLY A 151 -7.98 -1.09 -1.79
C GLY A 151 -8.56 -0.59 -0.46
N ILE A 152 -9.89 -0.68 -0.27
CA ILE A 152 -10.56 -0.36 1.00
C ILE A 152 -10.02 -1.27 2.11
N ALA A 153 -9.89 -2.56 1.86
CA ALA A 153 -9.35 -3.53 2.83
C ALA A 153 -7.89 -3.20 3.20
N SER A 154 -7.04 -2.89 2.22
CA SER A 154 -5.62 -2.56 2.45
C SER A 154 -5.45 -1.32 3.32
N TYR A 155 -6.01 -0.19 2.89
CA TYR A 155 -5.83 1.07 3.62
C TYR A 155 -6.65 1.13 4.91
N GLY A 156 -7.80 0.43 4.98
CA GLY A 156 -8.56 0.25 6.20
C GLY A 156 -7.78 -0.53 7.26
N ALA A 157 -7.05 -1.57 6.84
CA ALA A 157 -6.18 -2.33 7.72
C ALA A 157 -5.02 -1.49 8.27
N LEU A 158 -4.40 -0.65 7.42
CA LEU A 158 -3.35 0.27 7.85
C LEU A 158 -3.87 1.32 8.84
N ALA A 159 -5.05 1.91 8.53
CA ALA A 159 -5.68 2.94 9.37
C ALA A 159 -6.04 2.44 10.77
N VAL A 160 -6.49 1.18 10.89
CA VAL A 160 -6.84 0.54 12.17
C VAL A 160 -5.62 -0.08 12.82
N GLY A 161 -4.74 -0.69 12.03
CA GLY A 161 -3.57 -1.42 12.52
C GLY A 161 -2.56 -0.52 13.23
N ALA A 162 -2.31 0.68 12.73
CA ALA A 162 -1.35 1.60 13.32
C ALA A 162 -1.73 2.02 14.76
N PRO A 163 -2.95 2.55 15.06
CA PRO A 163 -3.34 2.86 16.42
C PRO A 163 -3.44 1.61 17.31
N PHE A 164 -3.89 0.49 16.75
CA PHE A 164 -3.95 -0.76 17.50
C PHE A 164 -2.54 -1.22 17.91
N GLY A 165 -1.55 -1.12 17.03
CA GLY A 165 -0.16 -1.47 17.32
C GLY A 165 0.44 -0.60 18.44
N VAL A 166 0.22 0.72 18.39
CA VAL A 166 0.69 1.64 19.45
C VAL A 166 0.02 1.33 20.79
N TRP A 167 -1.29 1.12 20.79
CA TRP A 167 -2.02 0.72 22.00
C TRP A 167 -1.50 -0.60 22.56
N LEU A 168 -1.34 -1.60 21.70
CA LEU A 168 -0.89 -2.95 22.08
C LEU A 168 0.50 -2.93 22.74
N VAL A 169 1.44 -2.19 22.13
CA VAL A 169 2.80 -2.05 22.66
C VAL A 169 2.80 -1.26 23.98
N GLY A 170 1.97 -0.23 24.09
CA GLY A 170 1.82 0.54 25.32
C GLY A 170 1.29 -0.28 26.50
N GLN A 171 0.44 -1.30 26.24
CA GLN A 171 -0.12 -2.15 27.29
C GLN A 171 0.74 -3.37 27.61
N LEU A 172 1.31 -4.02 26.60
CA LEU A 172 1.92 -5.34 26.72
C LEU A 172 3.40 -5.37 26.35
N GLY A 173 3.94 -4.31 25.75
CA GLY A 173 5.31 -4.24 25.27
C GLY A 173 5.48 -4.72 23.82
N LEU A 174 6.69 -4.57 23.32
CA LEU A 174 7.03 -4.75 21.88
C LEU A 174 6.74 -6.17 21.35
N TRP A 175 6.96 -7.21 22.19
CA TRP A 175 6.72 -8.61 21.82
C TRP A 175 5.30 -8.90 21.38
N SER A 176 4.33 -8.13 21.89
CA SER A 176 2.90 -8.31 21.60
C SER A 176 2.57 -8.12 20.12
N MET A 177 3.33 -7.31 19.39
CA MET A 177 3.18 -7.17 17.93
C MET A 177 3.46 -8.50 17.21
N GLY A 178 4.57 -9.16 17.55
CA GLY A 178 4.93 -10.44 16.93
C GLY A 178 3.88 -11.52 17.19
N VAL A 179 3.37 -11.61 18.43
CA VAL A 179 2.29 -12.55 18.78
C VAL A 179 1.01 -12.22 18.01
N SER A 180 0.63 -10.95 17.92
CA SER A 180 -0.59 -10.54 17.18
C SER A 180 -0.49 -10.89 15.70
N ILE A 181 0.66 -10.68 15.08
CA ILE A 181 0.94 -11.05 13.69
C ILE A 181 0.76 -12.57 13.49
N ILE A 182 1.32 -13.38 14.38
CA ILE A 182 1.20 -14.85 14.32
C ILE A 182 -0.27 -15.28 14.47
N LEU A 183 -0.98 -14.72 15.44
CA LEU A 183 -2.39 -15.05 15.68
C LEU A 183 -3.27 -14.65 14.50
N LEU A 184 -3.05 -13.48 13.90
CA LEU A 184 -3.76 -13.03 12.70
C LEU A 184 -3.47 -13.94 11.50
N ALA A 185 -2.24 -14.41 11.34
CA ALA A 185 -1.87 -15.33 10.29
C ALA A 185 -2.57 -16.70 10.46
N ILE A 186 -2.60 -17.24 11.68
CA ILE A 186 -3.31 -18.49 12.01
C ILE A 186 -4.80 -18.32 11.75
N LEU A 187 -5.42 -17.23 12.20
CA LEU A 187 -6.82 -16.91 11.94
C LEU A 187 -7.11 -16.84 10.43
N GLY A 188 -6.26 -16.11 9.68
CA GLY A 188 -6.38 -16.01 8.23
C GLY A 188 -6.30 -17.37 7.53
N LEU A 189 -5.36 -18.22 7.92
CA LEU A 189 -5.23 -19.59 7.40
C LEU A 189 -6.46 -20.45 7.73
N ALA A 190 -6.94 -20.39 8.97
CA ALA A 190 -8.13 -21.14 9.40
C ALA A 190 -9.38 -20.72 8.61
N LEU A 191 -9.53 -19.41 8.34
CA LEU A 191 -10.64 -18.88 7.54
C LEU A 191 -10.49 -19.18 6.04
N ALA A 192 -9.27 -19.25 5.51
CA ALA A 192 -9.02 -19.56 4.10
C ALA A 192 -9.20 -21.03 3.78
N TRP A 193 -8.88 -21.93 4.73
CA TRP A 193 -8.89 -23.37 4.52
C TRP A 193 -10.20 -23.92 3.95
N PRO A 194 -11.38 -23.65 4.52
CA PRO A 194 -12.66 -24.21 4.05
C PRO A 194 -13.19 -23.52 2.78
N LYS A 195 -12.64 -22.38 2.36
CA LYS A 195 -13.16 -21.64 1.20
C LYS A 195 -12.84 -22.33 -0.12
N THR A 196 -13.78 -22.27 -1.05
CA THR A 196 -13.63 -22.84 -2.40
C THR A 196 -12.59 -22.05 -3.21
N ALA A 197 -11.66 -22.75 -3.86
CA ALA A 197 -10.70 -22.16 -4.77
C ALA A 197 -11.38 -21.55 -6.02
N ALA A 198 -10.73 -20.61 -6.68
CA ALA A 198 -11.11 -20.15 -8.00
C ALA A 198 -10.50 -21.07 -9.08
N PRO A 199 -11.15 -21.22 -10.25
CA PRO A 199 -10.58 -21.94 -11.37
C PRO A 199 -9.26 -21.28 -11.84
N ILE A 200 -8.31 -22.10 -12.27
CA ILE A 200 -7.08 -21.61 -12.92
C ILE A 200 -7.42 -21.31 -14.38
N VAL A 201 -7.25 -20.04 -14.78
CA VAL A 201 -7.51 -19.62 -16.18
C VAL A 201 -6.18 -19.55 -16.91
N ALA A 202 -6.00 -20.42 -17.89
CA ALA A 202 -4.88 -20.35 -18.84
C ALA A 202 -5.19 -19.32 -19.94
N GLY A 203 -4.20 -18.49 -20.32
CA GLY A 203 -4.34 -17.51 -21.40
C GLY A 203 -2.98 -17.06 -21.94
N GLU A 204 -2.88 -16.78 -23.24
CA GLU A 204 -1.72 -16.14 -23.86
C GLU A 204 -1.58 -14.69 -23.38
N ARG A 205 -0.38 -14.34 -22.91
CA ARG A 205 -0.04 -13.03 -22.36
C ARG A 205 1.02 -12.34 -23.20
N LEU A 206 0.88 -11.03 -23.40
CA LEU A 206 1.94 -10.22 -24.00
C LEU A 206 3.21 -10.25 -23.14
N PRO A 207 4.40 -10.13 -23.75
CA PRO A 207 5.66 -10.02 -23.02
C PRO A 207 5.59 -8.86 -22.00
N PHE A 208 5.89 -9.16 -20.74
CA PHE A 208 5.75 -8.21 -19.63
C PHE A 208 6.50 -6.89 -19.86
N MET A 209 7.73 -6.95 -20.43
CA MET A 209 8.53 -5.75 -20.69
C MET A 209 7.91 -4.80 -21.71
N HIS A 210 7.19 -5.35 -22.70
CA HIS A 210 6.48 -4.52 -23.68
C HIS A 210 5.29 -3.76 -23.01
N VAL A 211 4.56 -4.45 -22.14
CA VAL A 211 3.47 -3.86 -21.36
C VAL A 211 4.02 -2.80 -20.40
N LEU A 212 5.12 -3.11 -19.69
CA LEU A 212 5.79 -2.19 -18.77
C LEU A 212 6.19 -0.89 -19.46
N GLY A 213 6.80 -0.97 -20.66
CA GLY A 213 7.19 0.22 -21.43
C GLY A 213 5.99 1.13 -21.75
N LYS A 214 4.83 0.54 -22.10
CA LYS A 214 3.61 1.33 -22.38
C LYS A 214 3.03 2.02 -21.15
N VAL A 215 3.01 1.35 -20.01
CA VAL A 215 2.43 1.92 -18.77
C VAL A 215 3.40 2.79 -17.99
N PHE A 216 4.68 2.83 -18.38
CA PHE A 216 5.77 3.50 -17.66
C PHE A 216 5.46 4.96 -17.28
N PRO A 217 5.01 5.85 -18.20
CA PRO A 217 4.73 7.24 -17.82
C PRO A 217 3.63 7.38 -16.77
N HIS A 218 2.58 6.56 -16.87
CA HIS A 218 1.48 6.54 -15.91
C HIS A 218 1.93 5.98 -14.56
N GLY A 219 2.80 4.96 -14.58
CA GLY A 219 3.44 4.41 -13.41
C GLY A 219 4.33 5.43 -12.69
N CYS A 220 5.10 6.24 -13.43
CA CYS A 220 5.88 7.34 -12.84
C CYS A 220 4.99 8.35 -12.12
N GLY A 221 3.84 8.72 -12.70
CA GLY A 221 2.86 9.59 -12.04
C GLY A 221 2.35 9.00 -10.73
N LEU A 222 2.06 7.70 -10.71
CA LEU A 222 1.67 6.97 -9.50
C LEU A 222 2.80 6.94 -8.48
N ALA A 223 4.02 6.61 -8.88
CA ALA A 223 5.18 6.56 -7.99
C ALA A 223 5.42 7.90 -7.29
N LEU A 224 5.34 8.99 -8.02
CA LEU A 224 5.53 10.35 -7.50
C LEU A 224 4.44 10.72 -6.47
N GLY A 225 3.17 10.38 -6.71
CA GLY A 225 2.10 10.54 -5.72
C GLY A 225 2.28 9.62 -4.50
N SER A 226 2.76 8.39 -4.68
CA SER A 226 2.93 7.44 -3.58
C SER A 226 3.99 7.84 -2.56
N ILE A 227 4.93 8.73 -2.90
CA ILE A 227 5.95 9.26 -1.98
C ILE A 227 5.30 9.94 -0.77
N GLY A 228 4.17 10.66 -0.97
CA GLY A 228 3.43 11.29 0.13
C GLY A 228 2.99 10.29 1.19
N PHE A 229 2.34 9.21 0.78
CA PHE A 229 1.95 8.13 1.69
C PHE A 229 3.16 7.48 2.36
N GLY A 230 4.20 7.14 1.59
CA GLY A 230 5.41 6.50 2.14
C GLY A 230 6.11 7.36 3.21
N THR A 231 6.15 8.67 3.01
CA THR A 231 6.72 9.63 3.95
C THR A 231 5.89 9.72 5.24
N ILE A 232 4.55 9.87 5.12
CA ILE A 232 3.65 9.91 6.28
C ILE A 232 3.74 8.60 7.04
N ALA A 233 3.59 7.46 6.36
CA ALA A 233 3.57 6.15 6.99
C ALA A 233 4.86 5.82 7.76
N THR A 234 6.00 6.30 7.26
CA THR A 234 7.31 5.98 7.86
C THR A 234 7.71 6.95 8.96
N PHE A 235 7.47 8.25 8.79
CA PHE A 235 8.11 9.27 9.62
C PHE A 235 7.17 10.14 10.45
N ILE A 236 5.85 10.01 10.32
CA ILE A 236 4.91 10.88 11.04
C ILE A 236 5.09 10.83 12.57
N THR A 237 5.40 9.63 13.10
CA THR A 237 5.62 9.46 14.53
C THR A 237 6.90 10.14 15.01
N LEU A 238 7.99 10.05 14.23
CA LEU A 238 9.25 10.75 14.53
C LEU A 238 9.11 12.26 14.37
N TYR A 239 8.38 12.72 13.36
CA TYR A 239 8.07 14.14 13.18
C TYR A 239 7.32 14.71 14.38
N TYR A 240 6.26 14.05 14.85
CA TYR A 240 5.52 14.45 16.04
C TYR A 240 6.38 14.45 17.30
N ALA A 241 7.25 13.46 17.47
CA ALA A 241 8.19 13.41 18.58
C ALA A 241 9.13 14.62 18.61
N THR A 242 9.66 15.05 17.45
CA THR A 242 10.52 16.25 17.38
C THR A 242 9.78 17.55 17.66
N GLN A 243 8.47 17.59 17.42
CA GLN A 243 7.62 18.75 17.71
C GLN A 243 7.01 18.72 19.12
N HIS A 244 7.24 17.64 19.89
CA HIS A 244 6.62 17.38 21.18
C HIS A 244 5.08 17.34 21.12
N TRP A 245 4.52 16.81 20.02
CA TRP A 245 3.08 16.63 19.82
C TRP A 245 2.66 15.20 20.14
N ASP A 246 1.45 15.06 20.67
CA ASP A 246 0.85 13.77 20.99
C ASP A 246 0.01 13.21 19.83
N ASN A 247 -0.29 11.91 19.92
CA ASN A 247 -1.24 11.21 19.04
C ASN A 247 -0.89 11.17 17.55
N ALA A 248 0.40 11.11 17.21
CA ALA A 248 0.89 10.99 15.83
C ALA A 248 0.18 9.90 15.00
N VAL A 249 -0.22 8.80 15.64
CA VAL A 249 -0.88 7.66 14.99
C VAL A 249 -2.22 8.02 14.36
N LEU A 250 -2.90 9.06 14.88
CA LEU A 250 -4.16 9.56 14.31
C LEU A 250 -3.97 10.10 12.89
N CYS A 251 -2.78 10.53 12.50
CA CYS A 251 -2.48 10.94 11.12
C CYS A 251 -2.68 9.77 10.16
N LEU A 252 -2.21 8.57 10.50
CA LEU A 252 -2.39 7.37 9.67
C LEU A 252 -3.86 6.94 9.62
N SER A 253 -4.56 7.03 10.75
CA SER A 253 -5.99 6.72 10.82
C SER A 253 -6.83 7.68 9.99
N LEU A 254 -6.56 8.99 10.08
CA LEU A 254 -7.26 10.01 9.30
C LEU A 254 -6.90 9.95 7.82
N PHE A 255 -5.64 9.69 7.48
CA PHE A 255 -5.23 9.41 6.10
C PHE A 255 -6.06 8.26 5.53
N GLY A 256 -6.10 7.11 6.21
CA GLY A 256 -6.84 5.94 5.77
C GLY A 256 -8.35 6.16 5.70
N ALA A 257 -8.95 6.82 6.71
CA ALA A 257 -10.37 7.14 6.74
C ALA A 257 -10.76 8.08 5.58
N SER A 258 -9.97 9.14 5.34
CA SER A 258 -10.17 10.06 4.22
C SER A 258 -9.97 9.40 2.86
N PHE A 259 -8.97 8.50 2.74
CA PHE A 259 -8.75 7.68 1.56
C PHE A 259 -9.98 6.81 1.23
N ILE A 260 -10.53 6.11 2.23
CA ILE A 260 -11.71 5.27 2.07
C ILE A 260 -12.93 6.14 1.74
N GLY A 261 -13.14 7.25 2.48
CA GLY A 261 -14.23 8.19 2.27
C GLY A 261 -14.24 8.75 0.85
N ALA A 262 -13.10 9.24 0.36
CA ALA A 262 -12.95 9.73 -1.00
C ALA A 262 -13.30 8.66 -2.05
N ARG A 263 -12.85 7.43 -1.84
CA ARG A 263 -13.12 6.31 -2.76
C ARG A 263 -14.58 5.91 -2.80
N LEU A 264 -15.27 5.92 -1.67
CA LEU A 264 -16.71 5.62 -1.60
C LEU A 264 -17.56 6.73 -2.20
N LEU A 265 -17.22 8.00 -1.92
CA LEU A 265 -18.00 9.15 -2.39
C LEU A 265 -17.75 9.49 -3.86
N PHE A 266 -16.51 9.37 -4.31
CA PHE A 266 -16.07 9.87 -5.63
C PHE A 266 -15.59 8.77 -6.59
N GLY A 267 -15.79 7.47 -6.27
CA GLY A 267 -15.34 6.35 -7.11
C GLY A 267 -15.87 6.39 -8.55
N ASN A 268 -17.08 6.94 -8.77
CA ASN A 268 -17.67 7.09 -10.10
C ASN A 268 -17.13 8.30 -10.90
N LEU A 269 -16.34 9.17 -10.28
CA LEU A 269 -15.86 10.40 -10.90
C LEU A 269 -14.94 10.12 -12.10
N ILE A 270 -14.16 9.02 -12.03
CA ILE A 270 -13.28 8.58 -13.11
C ILE A 270 -14.06 8.27 -14.37
N ASN A 271 -15.23 7.61 -14.26
CA ASN A 271 -16.09 7.30 -15.40
C ASN A 271 -16.74 8.54 -16.01
N ARG A 272 -16.96 9.61 -15.22
CA ARG A 272 -17.64 10.84 -15.66
C ARG A 272 -16.67 11.87 -16.26
N LEU A 273 -15.50 12.04 -15.64
CA LEU A 273 -14.55 13.10 -15.99
C LEU A 273 -13.30 12.59 -16.74
N GLY A 274 -13.08 11.26 -16.77
CA GLY A 274 -11.86 10.63 -17.28
C GLY A 274 -10.73 10.56 -16.23
N GLY A 275 -9.81 9.61 -16.45
CA GLY A 275 -8.74 9.32 -15.47
C GLY A 275 -7.79 10.49 -15.25
N PHE A 276 -7.30 11.15 -16.30
CA PHE A 276 -6.34 12.25 -16.16
C PHE A 276 -6.88 13.44 -15.36
N ARG A 277 -8.13 13.87 -15.60
CA ARG A 277 -8.72 15.00 -14.86
C ARG A 277 -8.87 14.70 -13.39
N VAL A 278 -9.26 13.48 -13.05
CA VAL A 278 -9.36 13.02 -11.66
C VAL A 278 -7.99 12.94 -11.03
N ALA A 279 -6.98 12.38 -11.71
CA ALA A 279 -5.62 12.31 -11.21
C ALA A 279 -5.01 13.69 -10.94
N ILE A 280 -5.22 14.66 -11.84
CA ILE A 280 -4.78 16.05 -11.69
C ILE A 280 -5.41 16.68 -10.45
N ALA A 281 -6.72 16.58 -10.28
CA ALA A 281 -7.41 17.10 -9.10
C ALA A 281 -6.92 16.44 -7.81
N CYS A 282 -6.77 15.11 -7.82
CA CYS A 282 -6.29 14.34 -6.68
C CYS A 282 -4.86 14.69 -6.27
N LEU A 283 -3.93 14.75 -7.22
CA LEU A 283 -2.53 15.14 -6.94
C LEU A 283 -2.41 16.60 -6.48
N SER A 284 -3.30 17.50 -6.93
CA SER A 284 -3.35 18.87 -6.43
C SER A 284 -3.77 18.89 -4.94
N VAL A 285 -4.80 18.13 -4.58
CA VAL A 285 -5.27 18.03 -3.19
C VAL A 285 -4.21 17.38 -2.30
N GLU A 286 -3.55 16.33 -2.78
CA GLU A 286 -2.46 15.67 -2.06
C GLU A 286 -1.28 16.61 -1.83
N THR A 287 -0.87 17.37 -2.86
CA THR A 287 0.20 18.38 -2.74
C THR A 287 -0.14 19.41 -1.67
N LEU A 288 -1.39 19.90 -1.63
CA LEU A 288 -1.83 20.84 -0.60
C LEU A 288 -1.79 20.21 0.80
N GLY A 289 -2.20 18.95 0.94
CA GLY A 289 -2.13 18.21 2.21
C GLY A 289 -0.69 18.06 2.72
N LEU A 290 0.24 17.73 1.83
CA LEU A 290 1.67 17.61 2.17
C LEU A 290 2.32 18.95 2.52
N LEU A 291 1.93 20.04 1.85
CA LEU A 291 2.35 21.40 2.22
C LEU A 291 1.81 21.82 3.58
N LEU A 292 0.56 21.44 3.92
CA LEU A 292 0.01 21.65 5.27
C LEU A 292 0.82 20.91 6.33
N LEU A 293 1.25 19.66 6.08
CA LEU A 293 2.13 18.92 6.96
C LEU A 293 3.48 19.60 7.17
N TRP A 294 4.08 20.11 6.07
CA TRP A 294 5.35 20.82 6.14
C TRP A 294 5.26 22.11 6.96
N LEU A 295 4.18 22.87 6.77
CA LEU A 295 3.97 24.18 7.40
C LEU A 295 3.18 24.10 8.72
N ALA A 296 2.87 22.90 9.22
CA ALA A 296 2.01 22.70 10.37
C ALA A 296 2.55 23.42 11.64
N PRO A 297 1.84 24.41 12.18
CA PRO A 297 2.24 25.10 13.42
C PRO A 297 1.89 24.27 14.67
N ASP A 298 0.96 23.34 14.56
CA ASP A 298 0.50 22.45 15.63
C ASP A 298 -0.01 21.09 15.10
N ALA A 299 -0.31 20.17 16.01
CA ALA A 299 -0.79 18.83 15.71
C ALA A 299 -2.09 18.80 14.88
N HIS A 300 -3.01 19.76 15.07
CA HIS A 300 -4.29 19.79 14.36
C HIS A 300 -4.10 20.08 12.87
N TRP A 301 -3.20 20.99 12.54
CA TRP A 301 -2.81 21.28 11.14
C TRP A 301 -2.15 20.06 10.49
N ALA A 302 -1.31 19.36 11.24
CA ALA A 302 -0.69 18.14 10.75
C ALA A 302 -1.74 17.03 10.53
N LEU A 303 -2.71 16.86 11.41
CA LEU A 303 -3.84 15.95 11.22
C LEU A 303 -4.67 16.32 9.98
N ALA A 304 -4.97 17.59 9.79
CA ALA A 304 -5.68 18.08 8.59
C ALA A 304 -4.88 17.81 7.31
N GLY A 305 -3.56 18.04 7.35
CA GLY A 305 -2.65 17.75 6.24
C GLY A 305 -2.61 16.26 5.88
N ALA A 306 -2.55 15.39 6.87
CA ALA A 306 -2.59 13.94 6.68
C ALA A 306 -3.94 13.46 6.09
N ALA A 307 -5.06 13.99 6.60
CA ALA A 307 -6.39 13.70 6.10
C ALA A 307 -6.55 14.14 4.63
N LEU A 308 -6.10 15.36 4.31
CA LEU A 308 -6.16 15.91 2.96
C LEU A 308 -5.26 15.13 1.99
N SER A 309 -4.07 14.72 2.44
CA SER A 309 -3.17 13.86 1.64
C SER A 309 -3.80 12.51 1.33
N GLY A 310 -4.45 11.87 2.32
CA GLY A 310 -5.16 10.61 2.12
C GLY A 310 -6.35 10.73 1.16
N PHE A 311 -7.10 11.80 1.28
CA PHE A 311 -8.20 12.12 0.37
C PHE A 311 -7.69 12.29 -1.07
N GLY A 312 -6.63 13.09 -1.27
CA GLY A 312 -6.01 13.33 -2.57
C GLY A 312 -5.43 12.06 -3.18
N PHE A 313 -4.68 11.28 -2.43
CA PHE A 313 -4.05 10.06 -2.93
C PHE A 313 -5.04 8.96 -3.33
N SER A 314 -6.25 8.94 -2.75
CA SER A 314 -7.22 7.85 -2.87
C SER A 314 -7.52 7.41 -4.31
N LEU A 315 -7.77 8.35 -5.21
CA LEU A 315 -8.16 8.04 -6.59
C LEU A 315 -6.99 8.11 -7.59
N VAL A 316 -5.77 8.44 -7.17
CA VAL A 316 -4.61 8.52 -8.07
C VAL A 316 -4.35 7.16 -8.73
N PHE A 317 -4.32 6.08 -7.93
CA PHE A 317 -4.10 4.72 -8.45
C PHE A 317 -5.14 4.31 -9.49
N PRO A 318 -6.46 4.34 -9.23
CA PRO A 318 -7.45 3.93 -10.23
C PRO A 318 -7.55 4.91 -11.40
N ALA A 319 -7.31 6.20 -11.20
CA ALA A 319 -7.41 7.22 -12.24
C ALA A 319 -6.32 7.07 -13.31
N LEU A 320 -5.05 7.05 -12.91
CA LEU A 320 -3.95 6.79 -13.85
C LEU A 320 -3.92 5.34 -14.33
N GLY A 321 -4.41 4.39 -13.51
CA GLY A 321 -4.51 2.99 -13.86
C GLY A 321 -5.47 2.71 -15.01
N VAL A 322 -6.62 3.39 -15.07
CA VAL A 322 -7.56 3.28 -16.19
C VAL A 322 -6.91 3.75 -17.50
N GLU A 323 -6.20 4.88 -17.46
CA GLU A 323 -5.50 5.41 -18.62
C GLU A 323 -4.38 4.44 -19.07
N ALA A 324 -3.60 3.90 -18.13
CA ALA A 324 -2.54 2.93 -18.40
C ALA A 324 -3.08 1.63 -19.04
N VAL A 325 -4.18 1.09 -18.51
CA VAL A 325 -4.80 -0.16 -18.98
C VAL A 325 -5.40 0.00 -20.38
N ASN A 326 -5.86 1.20 -20.74
CA ASN A 326 -6.38 1.48 -22.07
C ASN A 326 -5.31 1.52 -23.18
N LEU A 327 -4.02 1.52 -22.83
CA LEU A 327 -2.90 1.45 -23.79
C LEU A 327 -2.62 0.03 -24.30
N VAL A 328 -3.26 -0.99 -23.74
CA VAL A 328 -3.01 -2.38 -24.07
C VAL A 328 -4.30 -3.11 -24.47
N PRO A 329 -4.20 -4.18 -25.29
CA PRO A 329 -5.34 -5.03 -25.62
C PRO A 329 -6.00 -5.64 -24.39
N ALA A 330 -7.29 -5.98 -24.51
CA ALA A 330 -8.09 -6.54 -23.42
C ALA A 330 -7.48 -7.80 -22.78
N SER A 331 -6.82 -8.65 -23.57
CA SER A 331 -6.10 -9.87 -23.12
C SER A 331 -4.91 -9.59 -22.20
N SER A 332 -4.35 -8.37 -22.23
CA SER A 332 -3.15 -7.98 -21.47
C SER A 332 -3.43 -6.99 -20.36
N ARG A 333 -4.70 -6.66 -20.10
CA ARG A 333 -5.09 -5.69 -19.05
C ARG A 333 -4.63 -6.10 -17.65
N GLY A 334 -4.69 -7.38 -17.33
CA GLY A 334 -4.18 -7.89 -16.05
C GLY A 334 -2.67 -7.69 -15.89
N ALA A 335 -1.90 -7.96 -16.95
CA ALA A 335 -0.46 -7.69 -16.98
C ALA A 335 -0.16 -6.19 -16.86
N ALA A 336 -0.98 -5.32 -17.45
CA ALA A 336 -0.83 -3.87 -17.34
C ALA A 336 -1.08 -3.37 -15.91
N VAL A 337 -2.11 -3.85 -15.22
CA VAL A 337 -2.34 -3.53 -13.81
C VAL A 337 -1.18 -4.00 -12.95
N GLY A 338 -0.67 -5.21 -13.18
CA GLY A 338 0.49 -5.74 -12.47
C GLY A 338 1.74 -4.89 -12.68
N ALA A 339 2.08 -4.56 -13.94
CA ALA A 339 3.21 -3.72 -14.30
C ALA A 339 3.08 -2.29 -13.73
N TYR A 340 1.88 -1.72 -13.76
CA TYR A 340 1.59 -0.41 -13.20
C TYR A 340 1.74 -0.40 -11.66
N SER A 341 1.30 -1.46 -10.98
CA SER A 341 1.42 -1.57 -9.52
C SER A 341 2.87 -1.66 -9.03
N LEU A 342 3.83 -2.11 -9.86
CA LEU A 342 5.24 -2.13 -9.50
C LEU A 342 5.78 -0.74 -9.13
N PHE A 343 5.22 0.32 -9.71
CA PHE A 343 5.68 1.69 -9.45
C PHE A 343 5.35 2.17 -8.04
N ILE A 344 4.25 1.70 -7.44
CA ILE A 344 3.94 2.01 -6.04
C ILE A 344 4.94 1.31 -5.09
N ASP A 345 5.25 0.02 -5.36
CA ASP A 345 6.19 -0.73 -4.54
C ASP A 345 7.61 -0.15 -4.64
N LEU A 346 8.03 0.23 -5.86
CA LEU A 346 9.32 0.89 -6.11
C LEU A 346 9.39 2.22 -5.35
N SER A 347 8.34 3.03 -5.44
CA SER A 347 8.25 4.31 -4.74
C SER A 347 8.38 4.14 -3.24
N LEU A 348 7.58 3.26 -2.64
CA LEU A 348 7.60 3.01 -1.20
C LEU A 348 8.92 2.38 -0.74
N GLY A 349 9.53 1.54 -1.58
CA GLY A 349 10.84 0.95 -1.33
C GLY A 349 11.99 1.96 -1.27
N ILE A 350 11.91 3.05 -2.02
CA ILE A 350 12.95 4.10 -2.08
C ILE A 350 12.65 5.23 -1.09
N THR A 351 11.39 5.53 -0.82
CA THR A 351 10.96 6.70 -0.04
C THR A 351 11.55 6.70 1.36
N GLY A 352 11.58 5.57 2.07
CA GLY A 352 12.06 5.52 3.44
C GLY A 352 13.52 5.97 3.61
N PRO A 353 14.50 5.32 2.96
CA PRO A 353 15.90 5.74 3.04
C PRO A 353 16.13 7.17 2.53
N LEU A 354 15.46 7.57 1.44
CA LEU A 354 15.62 8.91 0.86
C LEU A 354 15.05 10.00 1.78
N ALA A 355 13.84 9.82 2.28
CA ALA A 355 13.25 10.74 3.25
C ALA A 355 14.02 10.75 4.57
N GLY A 356 14.55 9.59 5.00
CA GLY A 356 15.44 9.49 6.16
C GLY A 356 16.72 10.30 6.01
N ALA A 357 17.34 10.29 4.81
CA ALA A 357 18.52 11.11 4.51
C ALA A 357 18.19 12.62 4.51
N ILE A 358 17.04 12.99 3.96
CA ILE A 358 16.55 14.39 4.00
C ILE A 358 16.28 14.80 5.45
N ALA A 359 15.64 13.95 6.26
CA ALA A 359 15.38 14.23 7.66
C ALA A 359 16.67 14.44 8.46
N ALA A 360 17.69 13.64 8.21
CA ALA A 360 19.00 13.73 8.87
C ALA A 360 19.75 15.03 8.54
N GLY A 361 19.61 15.53 7.30
CA GLY A 361 20.30 16.76 6.85
C GLY A 361 19.50 18.05 7.10
N PHE A 362 18.18 18.01 7.00
CA PHE A 362 17.31 19.20 6.95
C PHE A 362 16.17 19.15 7.98
N GLY A 363 16.10 18.11 8.82
CA GLY A 363 15.04 17.94 9.80
C GLY A 363 13.78 17.26 9.25
N PHE A 364 12.96 16.72 10.15
CA PHE A 364 11.79 15.89 9.78
C PHE A 364 10.69 16.65 9.02
N ALA A 365 10.51 17.97 9.25
CA ALA A 365 9.53 18.75 8.49
C ALA A 365 9.84 18.78 6.97
N SER A 366 11.12 18.83 6.61
CA SER A 366 11.57 18.94 5.21
C SER A 366 11.18 17.73 4.33
N ILE A 367 10.91 16.56 4.94
CA ILE A 367 10.46 15.39 4.19
C ILE A 367 9.07 15.58 3.57
N PHE A 368 8.21 16.36 4.21
CA PHE A 368 6.88 16.66 3.66
C PHE A 368 6.94 17.67 2.51
N LEU A 369 7.90 18.63 2.54
CA LEU A 369 8.20 19.46 1.39
C LEU A 369 8.70 18.62 0.21
N PHE A 370 9.64 17.69 0.46
CA PHE A 370 10.13 16.76 -0.57
C PHE A 370 8.96 15.96 -1.17
N ALA A 371 8.07 15.41 -0.34
CA ALA A 371 6.90 14.67 -0.78
C ALA A 371 5.91 15.57 -1.57
N ALA A 372 5.70 16.81 -1.15
CA ALA A 372 4.89 17.79 -1.87
C ALA A 372 5.45 18.11 -3.26
N LEU A 373 6.78 18.29 -3.38
CA LEU A 373 7.45 18.51 -4.66
C LEU A 373 7.34 17.28 -5.57
N ALA A 374 7.41 16.06 -5.01
CA ALA A 374 7.20 14.84 -5.76
C ALA A 374 5.75 14.75 -6.27
N ALA A 375 4.73 14.98 -5.44
CA ALA A 375 3.33 15.00 -5.83
C ALA A 375 3.05 16.08 -6.90
N LEU A 376 3.65 17.27 -6.76
CA LEU A 376 3.59 18.35 -7.76
C LEU A 376 4.22 17.92 -9.09
N SER A 377 5.33 17.18 -9.06
CA SER A 377 5.95 16.62 -10.27
C SER A 377 5.05 15.58 -10.93
N GLY A 378 4.37 14.73 -10.14
CA GLY A 378 3.35 13.80 -10.61
C GLY A 378 2.15 14.50 -11.23
N LEU A 379 1.72 15.62 -10.64
CA LEU A 379 0.69 16.52 -11.18
C LEU A 379 1.11 17.09 -12.54
N ALA A 380 2.32 17.65 -12.64
CA ALA A 380 2.84 18.21 -13.89
C ALA A 380 2.92 17.14 -14.99
N LEU A 381 3.40 15.93 -14.66
CA LEU A 381 3.43 14.79 -15.56
C LEU A 381 2.02 14.39 -16.03
N SER A 382 1.05 14.36 -15.13
CA SER A 382 -0.34 14.02 -15.45
C SER A 382 -0.99 15.06 -16.38
N VAL A 383 -0.69 16.35 -16.19
CA VAL A 383 -1.12 17.45 -17.09
C VAL A 383 -0.47 17.31 -18.46
N TYR A 384 0.82 16.99 -18.51
CA TYR A 384 1.54 16.76 -19.76
C TYR A 384 0.92 15.59 -20.55
N LEU A 385 0.71 14.45 -19.90
CA LEU A 385 0.12 13.25 -20.53
C LEU A 385 -1.31 13.53 -21.01
N TYR A 386 -2.11 14.26 -20.23
CA TYR A 386 -3.47 14.64 -20.62
C TYR A 386 -3.48 15.46 -21.90
N LYS A 387 -2.63 16.49 -22.01
CA LYS A 387 -2.54 17.36 -23.19
C LYS A 387 -2.07 16.58 -24.43
N HIS A 388 -1.11 15.66 -24.27
CA HIS A 388 -0.64 14.83 -25.39
C HIS A 388 -1.69 13.84 -25.87
N THR A 389 -2.41 13.18 -24.95
CA THR A 389 -3.47 12.24 -25.31
C THR A 389 -4.67 12.94 -25.97
N ALA A 390 -5.00 14.17 -25.56
CA ALA A 390 -6.07 14.95 -26.19
C ALA A 390 -5.74 15.29 -27.65
N LYS A 391 -4.49 15.64 -27.94
CA LYS A 391 -4.02 15.98 -29.30
C LYS A 391 -4.16 14.80 -30.30
N TYR A 392 -3.90 13.56 -29.84
CA TYR A 392 -4.04 12.35 -30.68
C TYR A 392 -5.48 11.85 -30.87
N ARG A 393 -6.47 12.45 -30.18
CA ARG A 393 -7.90 12.12 -30.34
C ARG A 393 -8.62 13.10 -31.28
N GLU A 394 -7.99 14.23 -31.58
CA GLU A 394 -8.53 15.25 -32.49
C GLU A 394 -7.98 15.08 -33.93
N ASP A 395 -6.87 14.35 -34.11
CA ASP A 395 -6.33 13.91 -35.40
C ASP A 395 -6.88 12.51 -35.78
#